data_42f4a8e794d4ffffda0b15d668fead08
#
_entry.id   42f4a8e794d4ffffda0b15d668fead08
#
_cell.length_a   1.000
_cell.length_b   1.000
_cell.length_c   1.000
_cell.angle_alpha   90.00
_cell.angle_beta   90.00
_cell.angle_gamma   90.00
#
_symmetry.space_group_name_H-M   'P 1'
#
loop_
_entity.id
_entity.type
_entity.pdbx_description
1 polymer ?
#
loop_
_entity_poly.entity_id
_entity_poly.type
_entity_poly.pdbx_seq_one_letter_code
_entity_poly.pdbx_strand_id
1 'polypeptide(L)'
;MSNKYDIFISYRRVGGAQYARILQLMLSQRGYRVFLDYDELKDGVFGKKIKAAIQEAPVFMLVLSKNALDRCKNDDDWVREEILFAIEGGKKIVPVNPDKTFDGIHEQIPKSIREITDIQNSEIDFGQALGVTVDLMITDRLKPVLGERASEKHKDEDGEAAQVT
;
A
#
# COMPACT_ATOMS: atom_id res chain seq x y z
N MET A 1 -10.40 17.29 10.10
CA MET A 1 -11.20 16.30 9.36
C MET A 1 -10.43 15.02 9.18
N SER A 2 -11.11 13.91 9.43
CA SER A 2 -10.50 12.61 9.20
C SER A 2 -10.43 12.33 7.70
N ASN A 3 -9.35 11.70 7.27
CA ASN A 3 -9.20 11.27 5.90
C ASN A 3 -10.14 10.10 5.64
N LYS A 4 -10.65 10.01 4.41
CA LYS A 4 -11.52 8.90 4.01
C LYS A 4 -10.77 7.58 4.02
N TYR A 5 -9.50 7.60 3.62
CA TYR A 5 -8.63 6.42 3.61
C TYR A 5 -7.38 6.68 4.43
N ASP A 6 -6.88 5.62 5.04
CA ASP A 6 -5.61 5.65 5.75
C ASP A 6 -4.46 5.25 4.85
N ILE A 7 -4.71 4.27 3.98
CA ILE A 7 -3.70 3.64 3.14
C ILE A 7 -4.23 3.47 1.73
N PHE A 8 -3.42 3.84 0.74
CA PHE A 8 -3.65 3.52 -0.66
C PHE A 8 -2.66 2.45 -1.07
N ILE A 9 -3.14 1.33 -1.62
CA ILE A 9 -2.26 0.26 -2.09
C ILE A 9 -2.11 0.34 -3.60
N SER A 10 -0.88 0.52 -4.06
CA SER A 10 -0.51 0.50 -5.47
C SER A 10 0.19 -0.83 -5.78
N TYR A 11 -0.17 -1.46 -6.88
CA TYR A 11 0.35 -2.77 -7.20
C TYR A 11 0.26 -3.05 -8.70
N ARG A 12 1.09 -3.99 -9.16
CA ARG A 12 0.95 -4.52 -10.52
C ARG A 12 -0.15 -5.57 -10.51
N ARG A 13 -1.04 -5.47 -11.46
CA ARG A 13 -2.13 -6.42 -11.57
C ARG A 13 -1.59 -7.84 -11.79
N VAL A 14 -0.67 -8.00 -12.73
CA VAL A 14 -0.01 -9.28 -12.95
C VAL A 14 1.09 -9.46 -11.90
N GLY A 15 0.96 -10.48 -11.10
CA GLY A 15 1.94 -10.82 -10.07
C GLY A 15 1.73 -10.16 -8.72
N GLY A 16 0.99 -9.05 -8.66
CA GLY A 16 0.83 -8.30 -7.41
C GLY A 16 -0.56 -8.33 -6.81
N ALA A 17 -1.58 -8.69 -7.61
CA ALA A 17 -2.96 -8.54 -7.17
C ALA A 17 -3.31 -9.36 -5.93
N GLN A 18 -2.83 -10.59 -5.85
CA GLN A 18 -3.12 -11.46 -4.71
C GLN A 18 -2.51 -10.90 -3.42
N TYR A 19 -1.27 -10.45 -3.51
CA TYR A 19 -0.59 -9.85 -2.36
C TYR A 19 -1.33 -8.59 -1.88
N ALA A 20 -1.71 -7.74 -2.83
CA ALA A 20 -2.42 -6.51 -2.51
C ALA A 20 -3.75 -6.80 -1.83
N ARG A 21 -4.48 -7.78 -2.33
CA ARG A 21 -5.77 -8.18 -1.76
C ARG A 21 -5.63 -8.69 -0.33
N ILE A 22 -4.64 -9.56 -0.09
CA ILE A 22 -4.41 -10.10 1.24
C ILE A 22 -4.01 -8.98 2.21
N LEU A 23 -3.15 -8.07 1.76
CA LEU A 23 -2.77 -6.92 2.58
C LEU A 23 -3.97 -6.06 2.93
N GLN A 24 -4.85 -5.80 1.95
CA GLN A 24 -6.07 -5.04 2.21
C GLN A 24 -6.90 -5.71 3.30
N LEU A 25 -7.11 -7.02 3.21
CA LEU A 25 -7.91 -7.75 4.18
C LEU A 25 -7.26 -7.71 5.56
N MET A 26 -5.96 -7.95 5.63
CA MET A 26 -5.23 -7.96 6.89
C MET A 26 -5.26 -6.60 7.58
N LEU A 27 -5.01 -5.54 6.83
CA LEU A 27 -5.00 -4.19 7.36
C LEU A 27 -6.40 -3.73 7.74
N SER A 28 -7.40 -4.10 6.96
CA SER A 28 -8.80 -3.76 7.28
C SER A 28 -9.24 -4.43 8.57
N GLN A 29 -8.83 -5.68 8.80
CA GLN A 29 -9.12 -6.37 10.05
C GLN A 29 -8.52 -5.67 11.26
N ARG A 30 -7.42 -4.94 11.04
CA ARG A 30 -6.74 -4.20 12.10
C ARG A 30 -7.24 -2.77 12.24
N GLY A 31 -8.34 -2.44 11.54
CA GLY A 31 -9.01 -1.16 11.71
C GLY A 31 -8.57 -0.05 10.76
N TYR A 32 -7.70 -0.34 9.80
CA TYR A 32 -7.29 0.65 8.82
C TYR A 32 -8.27 0.70 7.66
N ARG A 33 -8.49 1.89 7.13
CA ARG A 33 -9.33 2.10 5.94
C ARG A 33 -8.40 2.09 4.73
N VAL A 34 -8.54 1.05 3.90
CA VAL A 34 -7.61 0.79 2.81
C VAL A 34 -8.32 0.95 1.48
N PHE A 35 -7.71 1.72 0.57
CA PHE A 35 -8.17 1.81 -0.80
C PHE A 35 -7.36 0.85 -1.66
N LEU A 36 -8.07 -0.02 -2.37
CA LEU A 36 -7.48 -0.94 -3.33
C LEU A 36 -8.28 -0.82 -4.62
N ASP A 37 -7.59 -0.47 -5.70
CA ASP A 37 -8.25 -0.30 -6.99
C ASP A 37 -8.34 -1.63 -7.73
N TYR A 38 -9.58 -2.06 -7.99
CA TYR A 38 -9.85 -3.30 -8.72
C TYR A 38 -10.09 -3.06 -10.21
N ASP A 39 -10.28 -1.82 -10.61
CA ASP A 39 -10.69 -1.49 -11.96
C ASP A 39 -9.49 -1.42 -12.90
N GLU A 40 -9.64 -2.01 -14.08
CA GLU A 40 -8.61 -1.96 -15.11
C GLU A 40 -8.71 -0.70 -15.96
N LEU A 41 -9.86 -0.05 -15.95
CA LEU A 41 -10.11 1.14 -16.75
C LEU A 41 -9.72 2.39 -15.96
N LYS A 42 -8.49 2.80 -16.10
CA LYS A 42 -7.95 3.93 -15.36
C LYS A 42 -7.86 5.17 -16.23
N ASP A 43 -9.00 5.61 -16.73
CA ASP A 43 -9.07 6.81 -17.55
C ASP A 43 -10.17 7.73 -17.02
N GLY A 44 -10.18 8.97 -17.45
CA GLY A 44 -11.24 9.93 -17.16
C GLY A 44 -11.66 9.97 -15.70
N VAL A 45 -12.89 9.54 -15.45
CA VAL A 45 -13.51 9.58 -14.12
C VAL A 45 -12.75 8.68 -13.13
N PHE A 46 -12.32 7.51 -13.58
CA PHE A 46 -11.58 6.57 -12.72
C PHE A 46 -10.23 7.12 -12.34
N GLY A 47 -9.55 7.77 -13.27
CA GLY A 47 -8.28 8.42 -12.97
C GLY A 47 -8.41 9.47 -11.89
N LYS A 48 -9.47 10.27 -11.95
CA LYS A 48 -9.75 11.28 -10.94
C LYS A 48 -10.04 10.66 -9.57
N LYS A 49 -10.79 9.57 -9.56
CA LYS A 49 -11.12 8.86 -8.32
C LYS A 49 -9.87 8.29 -7.66
N ILE A 50 -8.97 7.73 -8.45
CA ILE A 50 -7.71 7.18 -7.94
C ILE A 50 -6.85 8.30 -7.36
N LYS A 51 -6.72 9.40 -8.07
CA LYS A 51 -5.93 10.55 -7.59
C LYS A 51 -6.51 11.10 -6.29
N ALA A 52 -7.84 11.19 -6.20
CA ALA A 52 -8.50 11.64 -4.97
C ALA A 52 -8.22 10.69 -3.81
N ALA A 53 -8.23 9.38 -4.06
CA ALA A 53 -7.95 8.39 -3.03
C ALA A 53 -6.51 8.50 -2.52
N ILE A 54 -5.54 8.71 -3.43
CA ILE A 54 -4.15 8.93 -3.04
C ILE A 54 -4.04 10.20 -2.20
N GLN A 55 -4.72 11.25 -2.63
CA GLN A 55 -4.70 12.55 -1.95
C GLN A 55 -5.23 12.45 -0.53
N GLU A 56 -6.25 11.63 -0.31
CA GLU A 56 -6.86 11.46 1.01
C GLU A 56 -6.08 10.54 1.93
N ALA A 57 -5.27 9.62 1.40
CA ALA A 57 -4.56 8.63 2.20
C ALA A 57 -3.18 9.15 2.60
N PRO A 58 -2.87 9.25 3.90
CA PRO A 58 -1.53 9.65 4.34
C PRO A 58 -0.44 8.67 3.94
N VAL A 59 -0.78 7.38 3.81
CA VAL A 59 0.19 6.33 3.47
C VAL A 59 -0.08 5.80 2.08
N PHE A 60 0.99 5.71 1.29
CA PHE A 60 0.97 5.08 -0.03
C PHE A 60 1.81 3.81 0.05
N MET A 61 1.14 2.67 -0.03
CA MET A 61 1.79 1.37 0.07
C MET A 61 2.03 0.80 -1.32
N LEU A 62 3.30 0.53 -1.62
CA LEU A 62 3.70 0.06 -2.94
C LEU A 62 4.09 -1.40 -2.86
N VAL A 63 3.32 -2.27 -3.52
CA VAL A 63 3.60 -3.70 -3.53
C VAL A 63 4.67 -3.99 -4.58
N LEU A 64 5.84 -4.40 -4.13
CA LEU A 64 6.98 -4.71 -4.98
C LEU A 64 7.01 -6.20 -5.27
N SER A 65 6.06 -6.67 -6.07
CA SER A 65 6.10 -8.02 -6.60
C SER A 65 7.20 -8.11 -7.65
N LYS A 66 7.45 -9.32 -8.14
CA LYS A 66 8.52 -9.52 -9.14
C LYS A 66 8.30 -8.60 -10.34
N ASN A 67 9.35 -7.88 -10.73
CA ASN A 67 9.34 -6.97 -11.88
C ASN A 67 8.34 -5.81 -11.76
N ALA A 68 7.96 -5.46 -10.52
CA ALA A 68 6.93 -4.44 -10.30
C ALA A 68 7.28 -3.08 -10.91
N LEU A 69 8.55 -2.73 -10.96
CA LEU A 69 8.99 -1.42 -11.43
C LEU A 69 9.46 -1.42 -12.89
N ASP A 70 9.44 -2.57 -13.56
CA ASP A 70 9.99 -2.67 -14.91
C ASP A 70 9.25 -1.80 -15.93
N ARG A 71 7.95 -1.65 -15.77
CA ARG A 71 7.13 -0.86 -16.70
C ARG A 71 7.13 0.63 -16.39
N CYS A 72 7.73 1.04 -15.27
CA CYS A 72 7.75 2.46 -14.88
C CYS A 72 8.57 3.31 -15.84
N LYS A 73 9.36 2.71 -16.71
CA LYS A 73 10.07 3.43 -17.76
C LYS A 73 9.12 4.04 -18.80
N ASN A 74 7.89 3.53 -18.89
CA ASN A 74 6.91 3.98 -19.87
C ASN A 74 6.08 5.13 -19.31
N ASP A 75 5.87 6.16 -20.14
CA ASP A 75 5.12 7.35 -19.75
C ASP A 75 3.66 7.08 -19.43
N ASP A 76 3.09 6.04 -20.03
CA ASP A 76 1.68 5.70 -19.87
C ASP A 76 1.42 4.69 -18.76
N ASP A 77 2.43 4.37 -17.96
CA ASP A 77 2.29 3.37 -16.90
C ASP A 77 1.56 3.95 -15.69
N TRP A 78 0.47 3.31 -15.29
CA TRP A 78 -0.36 3.78 -14.18
C TRP A 78 0.34 3.68 -12.82
N VAL A 79 1.12 2.65 -12.59
CA VAL A 79 1.86 2.54 -11.33
C VAL A 79 2.85 3.70 -11.19
N ARG A 80 3.53 4.04 -12.28
CA ARG A 80 4.41 5.21 -12.33
C ARG A 80 3.65 6.49 -11.97
N GLU A 81 2.47 6.68 -12.55
CA GLU A 81 1.63 7.84 -12.30
C GLU A 81 1.21 7.93 -10.84
N GLU A 82 0.79 6.81 -10.27
CA GLU A 82 0.39 6.74 -8.87
C GLU A 82 1.56 7.09 -7.94
N ILE A 83 2.73 6.52 -8.22
CA ILE A 83 3.94 6.80 -7.42
C ILE A 83 4.29 8.30 -7.50
N LEU A 84 4.28 8.85 -8.70
CA LEU A 84 4.59 10.27 -8.89
C LEU A 84 3.62 11.14 -8.12
N PHE A 85 2.34 10.82 -8.21
CA PHE A 85 1.32 11.59 -7.51
C PHE A 85 1.49 11.52 -6.00
N ALA A 86 1.87 10.36 -5.48
CA ALA A 86 2.14 10.18 -4.05
C ALA A 86 3.35 10.99 -3.60
N ILE A 87 4.42 10.99 -4.40
CA ILE A 87 5.62 11.77 -4.10
C ILE A 87 5.29 13.27 -4.07
N GLU A 88 4.60 13.74 -5.08
CA GLU A 88 4.21 15.15 -5.18
C GLU A 88 3.28 15.57 -4.04
N GLY A 89 2.46 14.65 -3.57
CA GLY A 89 1.55 14.90 -2.45
C GLY A 89 2.20 14.77 -1.08
N GLY A 90 3.48 14.44 -1.01
CA GLY A 90 4.18 14.30 0.27
C GLY A 90 3.73 13.11 1.10
N LYS A 91 3.23 12.07 0.46
CA LYS A 91 2.73 10.90 1.16
C LYS A 91 3.86 10.05 1.74
N LYS A 92 3.57 9.36 2.84
CA LYS A 92 4.51 8.37 3.37
C LYS A 92 4.47 7.14 2.49
N ILE A 93 5.57 6.86 1.81
CA ILE A 93 5.66 5.72 0.90
C ILE A 93 6.20 4.53 1.67
N VAL A 94 5.46 3.42 1.64
CA VAL A 94 5.82 2.18 2.31
C VAL A 94 5.93 1.08 1.26
N PRO A 95 7.15 0.78 0.78
CA PRO A 95 7.32 -0.33 -0.15
C PRO A 95 7.21 -1.64 0.61
N VAL A 96 6.48 -2.58 0.04
CA VAL A 96 6.30 -3.92 0.61
C VAL A 96 6.88 -4.94 -0.35
N ASN A 97 7.81 -5.77 0.13
CA ASN A 97 8.38 -6.85 -0.67
C ASN A 97 7.74 -8.16 -0.23
N PRO A 98 6.76 -8.67 -1.01
CA PRO A 98 6.08 -9.91 -0.64
C PRO A 98 6.96 -11.12 -0.98
N ASP A 99 7.19 -11.97 0.04
CA ASP A 99 7.91 -13.25 -0.12
C ASP A 99 9.26 -13.11 -0.82
N LYS A 100 9.88 -11.94 -0.67
CA LYS A 100 11.16 -11.62 -1.30
C LYS A 100 11.13 -11.77 -2.82
N THR A 101 9.98 -11.50 -3.42
CA THR A 101 9.81 -11.61 -4.87
C THR A 101 10.46 -10.47 -5.64
N PHE A 102 10.63 -9.33 -5.01
CA PHE A 102 11.28 -8.19 -5.65
C PHE A 102 12.79 -8.39 -5.61
N ASP A 103 13.37 -8.60 -6.77
CA ASP A 103 14.80 -8.91 -6.91
C ASP A 103 15.61 -7.72 -7.42
N GLY A 104 15.05 -6.53 -7.36
CA GLY A 104 15.75 -5.31 -7.71
C GLY A 104 15.18 -4.62 -8.92
N ILE A 105 15.94 -3.65 -9.41
CA ILE A 105 15.53 -2.81 -10.53
C ILE A 105 16.26 -3.28 -11.78
N HIS A 106 15.49 -3.70 -12.78
CA HIS A 106 16.04 -4.24 -14.02
C HIS A 106 16.00 -3.23 -15.16
N GLU A 107 15.12 -2.24 -15.06
CA GLU A 107 14.96 -1.21 -16.08
C GLU A 107 15.22 0.17 -15.50
N GLN A 108 15.49 1.12 -16.37
CA GLN A 108 15.77 2.48 -15.92
C GLN A 108 14.50 3.11 -15.33
N ILE A 109 14.60 3.55 -14.09
CA ILE A 109 13.49 4.22 -13.42
C ILE A 109 13.56 5.72 -13.74
N PRO A 110 12.41 6.35 -14.08
CA PRO A 110 12.39 7.78 -14.33
C PRO A 110 12.89 8.57 -13.11
N LYS A 111 13.56 9.66 -13.39
CA LYS A 111 14.13 10.52 -12.35
C LYS A 111 13.06 11.01 -11.38
N SER A 112 11.86 11.27 -11.91
CA SER A 112 10.76 11.82 -11.12
C SER A 112 10.29 10.92 -9.98
N ILE A 113 10.53 9.62 -10.07
CA ILE A 113 10.11 8.67 -9.03
C ILE A 113 11.29 7.90 -8.43
N ARG A 114 12.51 8.31 -8.75
CA ARG A 114 13.70 7.54 -8.34
C ARG A 114 13.91 7.51 -6.84
N GLU A 115 13.35 8.46 -6.11
CA GLU A 115 13.53 8.50 -4.66
C GLU A 115 12.93 7.27 -3.96
N ILE A 116 12.00 6.54 -4.59
CA ILE A 116 11.46 5.31 -3.98
C ILE A 116 12.54 4.24 -3.79
N THR A 117 13.62 4.30 -4.56
CA THR A 117 14.72 3.34 -4.46
C THR A 117 15.54 3.52 -3.18
N ASP A 118 15.42 4.65 -2.53
CA ASP A 118 16.13 4.93 -1.29
C ASP A 118 15.32 4.55 -0.04
N ILE A 119 14.07 4.13 -0.23
CA ILE A 119 13.20 3.78 0.88
C ILE A 119 13.34 2.28 1.16
N GLN A 120 13.57 1.95 2.42
CA GLN A 120 13.71 0.55 2.82
C GLN A 120 12.38 -0.19 2.67
N ASN A 121 12.44 -1.38 2.07
CA ASN A 121 11.26 -2.23 1.90
C ASN A 121 10.87 -2.88 3.23
N SER A 122 9.57 -3.05 3.43
CA SER A 122 9.04 -3.92 4.48
C SER A 122 8.86 -5.30 3.90
N GLU A 123 9.51 -6.29 4.47
CA GLU A 123 9.41 -7.66 4.00
C GLU A 123 8.21 -8.34 4.65
N ILE A 124 7.31 -8.86 3.84
CA ILE A 124 6.11 -9.55 4.32
C ILE A 124 6.15 -10.99 3.85
N ASP A 125 6.09 -11.91 4.79
CA ASP A 125 6.02 -13.34 4.50
C ASP A 125 4.55 -13.74 4.41
N PHE A 126 4.09 -14.09 3.23
CA PHE A 126 2.69 -14.47 3.02
C PHE A 126 2.42 -15.93 3.37
N GLY A 127 3.41 -16.62 3.91
CA GLY A 127 3.25 -17.96 4.44
C GLY A 127 2.91 -17.92 5.94
N GLN A 128 3.62 -18.72 6.71
CA GLN A 128 3.32 -18.91 8.13
C GLN A 128 3.51 -17.64 8.97
N ALA A 129 4.39 -16.77 8.57
CA ALA A 129 4.69 -15.57 9.34
C ALA A 129 3.90 -14.34 8.87
N LEU A 130 2.79 -14.53 8.16
CA LEU A 130 2.04 -13.40 7.60
C LEU A 130 1.59 -12.42 8.68
N GLY A 131 0.92 -12.90 9.71
CA GLY A 131 0.45 -12.04 10.78
C GLY A 131 1.57 -11.30 11.48
N VAL A 132 2.66 -12.02 11.79
CA VAL A 132 3.80 -11.42 12.49
C VAL A 132 4.46 -10.33 11.63
N THR A 133 4.70 -10.61 10.36
CA THR A 133 5.37 -9.64 9.50
C THR A 133 4.49 -8.43 9.19
N VAL A 134 3.18 -8.63 9.07
CA VAL A 134 2.25 -7.50 8.92
C VAL A 134 2.26 -6.63 10.17
N ASP A 135 2.20 -7.25 11.36
CA ASP A 135 2.20 -6.49 12.61
C ASP A 135 3.51 -5.72 12.82
N LEU A 136 4.64 -6.30 12.43
CA LEU A 136 5.92 -5.59 12.48
C LEU A 136 5.92 -4.37 11.56
N MET A 137 5.40 -4.52 10.36
CA MET A 137 5.29 -3.39 9.41
C MET A 137 4.40 -2.29 10.00
N ILE A 138 3.29 -2.67 10.60
CA ILE A 138 2.38 -1.71 11.22
C ILE A 138 3.09 -0.91 12.29
N THR A 139 3.78 -1.59 13.20
CA THR A 139 4.50 -0.94 14.29
C THR A 139 5.61 -0.03 13.76
N ASP A 140 6.34 -0.50 12.76
CA ASP A 140 7.52 0.18 12.25
C ASP A 140 7.19 1.31 11.29
N ARG A 141 6.17 1.15 10.47
CA ARG A 141 5.90 2.05 9.35
C ARG A 141 4.57 2.80 9.44
N LEU A 142 3.53 2.18 9.98
CA LEU A 142 2.20 2.77 9.96
C LEU A 142 1.89 3.57 11.23
N LYS A 143 2.20 3.04 12.38
CA LYS A 143 1.91 3.75 13.63
C LYS A 143 2.60 5.11 13.75
N PRO A 144 3.85 5.27 13.29
CA PRO A 144 4.46 6.60 13.33
C PRO A 144 3.70 7.67 12.54
N VAL A 145 2.95 7.27 11.54
CA VAL A 145 2.18 8.18 10.68
C VAL A 145 0.72 8.23 11.09
N LEU A 146 0.13 7.07 11.40
CA LEU A 146 -1.31 6.94 11.63
C LEU A 146 -1.69 6.88 13.11
N GLY A 147 -0.70 6.75 13.99
CA GLY A 147 -0.94 6.65 15.44
C GLY A 147 -1.57 5.32 15.84
N GLU A 148 -2.19 5.33 17.02
CA GLU A 148 -2.79 4.12 17.60
C GLU A 148 -4.24 3.90 17.18
N ARG A 149 -4.68 4.61 16.15
CA ARG A 149 -6.08 4.58 15.71
C ARG A 149 -6.58 3.17 15.40
N ALA A 150 -5.76 2.33 14.75
CA ALA A 150 -6.13 0.96 14.40
C ALA A 150 -6.29 0.11 15.65
N SER A 151 -5.40 0.27 16.64
CA SER A 151 -5.46 -0.44 17.91
C SER A 151 -6.72 -0.12 18.70
N GLU A 152 -7.08 1.16 18.76
CA GLU A 152 -8.28 1.59 19.45
C GLU A 152 -9.53 0.99 18.81
N LYS A 153 -9.59 1.03 17.50
CA LYS A 153 -10.72 0.51 16.76
C LYS A 153 -10.87 -0.99 16.96
N HIS A 154 -9.77 -1.70 16.90
CA HIS A 154 -9.74 -3.14 17.11
C HIS A 154 -10.13 -3.50 18.52
N LYS A 155 -9.69 -2.71 19.48
CA LYS A 155 -10.01 -2.91 20.89
C LYS A 155 -11.51 -2.78 21.14
N ASP A 156 -12.16 -1.82 20.52
CA ASP A 156 -13.59 -1.62 20.62
C ASP A 156 -14.34 -2.82 20.05
N GLU A 157 -13.91 -3.30 18.89
CA GLU A 157 -14.50 -4.46 18.25
C GLU A 157 -14.32 -5.71 19.10
N ASP A 158 -13.14 -5.90 19.66
CA ASP A 158 -12.86 -7.04 20.53
C ASP A 158 -13.70 -6.98 21.80
N GLY A 159 -13.89 -5.80 22.37
CA GLY A 159 -14.74 -5.63 23.50
C GLY A 159 -16.17 -6.05 23.21
N GLU A 160 -16.65 -5.64 22.07
CA GLU A 160 -17.99 -5.98 21.61
C GLU A 160 -18.11 -7.47 21.31
N ALA A 161 -17.13 -8.03 20.60
CA ALA A 161 -17.11 -9.44 20.28
C ALA A 161 -17.03 -10.31 21.53
N ALA A 162 -16.27 -9.89 22.52
CA ALA A 162 -16.16 -10.61 23.79
C ALA A 162 -17.49 -10.65 24.54
N GLN A 163 -18.34 -9.66 24.34
CA GLN A 163 -19.67 -9.65 24.95
C GLN A 163 -20.61 -10.61 24.22
N VAL A 164 -20.39 -10.83 22.95
CA VAL A 164 -21.22 -11.72 22.13
C VAL A 164 -20.78 -13.17 22.30
N THR A 165 -19.51 -13.39 22.50
CA THR A 165 -18.97 -14.74 22.69
C THR A 165 -18.91 -15.11 24.16
#